data_c0855aeba6c3e1717ea1f9f028d8ebc5
#
_entry.id   c0855aeba6c3e1717ea1f9f028d8ebc5
#
_cell.length_a   1.000
_cell.length_b   1.000
_cell.length_c   1.000
_cell.angle_alpha   90.00
_cell.angle_beta   90.00
_cell.angle_gamma   90.00
#
_symmetry.space_group_name_H-M   'P 1'
#
loop_
_entity.id
_entity.type
_entity.pdbx_description
1 polymer ?
#
loop_
_entity_poly.entity_id
_entity_poly.type
_entity_poly.pdbx_seq_one_letter_code
_entity_poly.pdbx_strand_id
1 'polypeptide(L)'
;MLFRSTAFDTPDVPVEVVYRYEPGQNVVRRLYTFTNDPDHALGVEPLPAGEVRVFMVDDAGQVSFIGQNSIEFSPVSKEIKLDLGPELAVEVERSQMDFARMNLAYNDDGDVSHFDTEEEMRIEARNFRPESVRLEIPERINGQWEMLNSTEEFEPKDANTIQYTLDIGPGETKTITYRVRHLGR
;
A
#
# COMPACT_ATOMS: atom_id res chain seq x y z
N MET A 1 -26.22 4.41 -33.52
CA MET A 1 -24.94 4.45 -34.23
C MET A 1 -23.84 4.63 -33.20
N LEU A 2 -22.99 3.64 -33.02
CA LEU A 2 -21.87 3.72 -32.05
C LEU A 2 -20.65 4.26 -32.82
N PHE A 3 -20.21 5.45 -32.46
CA PHE A 3 -18.92 5.96 -32.94
C PHE A 3 -17.82 5.43 -32.02
N ARG A 4 -16.87 4.71 -32.58
CA ARG A 4 -15.60 4.43 -31.95
C ARG A 4 -14.55 5.34 -32.57
N SER A 5 -13.88 6.12 -31.77
CA SER A 5 -12.69 6.86 -32.18
C SER A 5 -11.52 6.41 -31.32
N THR A 6 -10.37 6.16 -31.93
CA THR A 6 -9.10 5.99 -31.21
C THR A 6 -8.58 7.40 -30.96
N ALA A 7 -8.38 7.78 -29.69
CA ALA A 7 -7.78 9.07 -29.36
C ALA A 7 -6.25 9.02 -29.60
N PHE A 8 -5.61 7.98 -29.15
CA PHE A 8 -4.19 7.67 -29.42
C PHE A 8 -3.96 6.18 -29.20
N ASP A 9 -2.87 5.70 -29.74
CA ASP A 9 -2.33 4.36 -29.52
C ASP A 9 -0.85 4.52 -29.15
N THR A 10 -0.45 3.97 -28.01
CA THR A 10 0.93 4.06 -27.55
C THR A 10 1.40 2.67 -27.13
N PRO A 11 2.45 2.15 -27.76
CA PRO A 11 3.05 0.90 -27.35
C PRO A 11 3.93 1.10 -26.11
N ASP A 12 4.14 0.02 -25.38
CA ASP A 12 5.23 -0.12 -24.39
C ASP A 12 5.18 0.90 -23.22
N VAL A 13 3.99 1.13 -22.66
CA VAL A 13 3.88 1.88 -21.39
C VAL A 13 4.46 1.03 -20.26
N PRO A 14 5.54 1.48 -19.59
CA PRO A 14 6.07 0.78 -18.43
C PRO A 14 5.05 0.75 -17.30
N VAL A 15 4.74 -0.43 -16.79
CA VAL A 15 3.79 -0.63 -15.69
C VAL A 15 4.49 -1.36 -14.57
N GLU A 16 4.47 -0.78 -13.37
CA GLU A 16 4.96 -1.42 -12.16
C GLU A 16 3.82 -2.16 -11.46
N VAL A 17 4.10 -3.36 -10.96
CA VAL A 17 3.16 -4.11 -10.13
C VAL A 17 3.53 -3.92 -8.67
N VAL A 18 2.63 -3.30 -7.92
CA VAL A 18 2.78 -3.06 -6.48
C VAL A 18 1.70 -3.82 -5.72
N TYR A 19 2.09 -4.46 -4.65
CA TYR A 19 1.17 -5.10 -3.71
C TYR A 19 0.98 -4.18 -2.51
N ARG A 20 -0.27 -3.95 -2.12
CA ARG A 20 -0.59 -3.06 -1.01
C ARG A 20 -1.49 -3.76 -0.01
N TYR A 21 -1.06 -3.78 1.23
CA TYR A 21 -1.87 -4.26 2.34
C TYR A 21 -2.92 -3.23 2.75
N GLU A 22 -4.16 -3.70 2.93
CA GLU A 22 -5.29 -2.89 3.41
C GLU A 22 -5.67 -3.34 4.83
N PRO A 23 -5.20 -2.65 5.89
CA PRO A 23 -5.37 -3.10 7.28
C PRO A 23 -6.84 -3.25 7.69
N GLY A 24 -7.72 -2.38 7.18
CA GLY A 24 -9.15 -2.40 7.50
C GLY A 24 -9.90 -3.60 6.93
N GLN A 25 -9.38 -4.24 5.89
CA GLN A 25 -9.95 -5.42 5.24
C GLN A 25 -9.10 -6.67 5.48
N ASN A 26 -7.91 -6.53 6.04
CA ASN A 26 -6.91 -7.58 6.22
C ASN A 26 -6.62 -8.34 4.91
N VAL A 27 -6.43 -7.62 3.83
CA VAL A 27 -6.21 -8.17 2.50
C VAL A 27 -5.07 -7.44 1.80
N VAL A 28 -4.32 -8.16 0.98
CA VAL A 28 -3.35 -7.56 0.05
C VAL A 28 -4.03 -7.35 -1.30
N ARG A 29 -3.88 -6.17 -1.89
CA ARG A 29 -4.39 -5.83 -3.22
C ARG A 29 -3.24 -5.73 -4.21
N ARG A 30 -3.50 -6.16 -5.43
CA ARG A 30 -2.54 -6.03 -6.54
C ARG A 30 -2.88 -4.79 -7.35
N LEU A 31 -1.93 -3.86 -7.38
CA LEU A 31 -2.05 -2.58 -8.08
C LEU A 31 -1.10 -2.57 -9.28
N TYR A 32 -1.59 -2.11 -10.42
CA TYR A 32 -0.76 -1.75 -11.55
C TYR A 32 -0.62 -0.24 -11.57
N THR A 33 0.63 0.23 -11.52
CA THR A 33 0.93 1.66 -11.45
C THR A 33 1.74 2.11 -12.66
N PHE A 34 1.40 3.28 -13.17
CA PHE A 34 2.14 3.94 -14.23
C PHE A 34 1.93 5.46 -14.14
N THR A 35 2.83 6.23 -14.70
CA THR A 35 2.73 7.69 -14.69
C THR A 35 2.37 8.21 -16.08
N ASN A 36 1.48 9.19 -16.14
CA ASN A 36 1.13 9.86 -17.39
C ASN A 36 2.19 10.90 -17.73
N ASP A 37 3.37 10.45 -18.16
CA ASP A 37 4.49 11.31 -18.55
C ASP A 37 5.24 10.79 -19.78
N PRO A 38 6.10 11.60 -20.41
CA PRO A 38 6.85 11.20 -21.60
C PRO A 38 7.82 10.04 -21.36
N ASP A 39 8.35 9.87 -20.15
CA ASP A 39 9.29 8.79 -19.81
C ASP A 39 8.58 7.42 -19.79
N HIS A 40 7.25 7.44 -19.65
CA HIS A 40 6.37 6.26 -19.71
C HIS A 40 5.60 6.15 -21.05
N ALA A 41 6.12 6.75 -22.12
CA ALA A 41 5.48 6.77 -23.45
C ALA A 41 4.06 7.39 -23.45
N LEU A 42 3.74 8.18 -22.45
CA LEU A 42 2.49 8.91 -22.25
C LEU A 42 2.79 10.41 -22.11
N GLY A 43 1.88 11.21 -21.54
CA GLY A 43 2.18 12.55 -21.07
C GLY A 43 2.19 13.64 -22.14
N VAL A 44 1.77 13.33 -23.36
CA VAL A 44 1.56 14.36 -24.39
C VAL A 44 0.28 15.14 -24.08
N GLU A 45 -0.74 14.43 -23.60
CA GLU A 45 -2.04 15.00 -23.23
C GLU A 45 -2.55 14.37 -21.91
N PRO A 46 -3.47 15.06 -21.20
CA PRO A 46 -4.16 14.46 -20.07
C PRO A 46 -4.99 13.25 -20.51
N LEU A 47 -5.04 12.22 -19.66
CA LEU A 47 -5.91 11.08 -19.88
C LEU A 47 -7.34 11.41 -19.45
N PRO A 48 -8.35 11.18 -20.29
CA PRO A 48 -9.75 11.41 -19.92
C PRO A 48 -10.20 10.41 -18.86
N ALA A 49 -11.19 10.79 -18.07
CA ALA A 49 -11.89 9.85 -17.20
C ALA A 49 -12.54 8.73 -18.01
N GLY A 50 -12.46 7.50 -17.53
CA GLY A 50 -13.03 6.37 -18.24
C GLY A 50 -12.74 5.02 -17.60
N GLU A 51 -13.19 3.96 -18.27
CA GLU A 51 -12.94 2.59 -17.88
C GLU A 51 -11.66 2.07 -18.57
N VAL A 52 -10.75 1.54 -17.76
CA VAL A 52 -9.53 0.84 -18.21
C VAL A 52 -9.74 -0.65 -18.07
N ARG A 53 -9.55 -1.39 -19.14
CA ARG A 53 -9.57 -2.86 -19.14
C ARG A 53 -8.17 -3.39 -19.34
N VAL A 54 -7.80 -4.30 -18.47
CA VAL A 54 -6.46 -4.89 -18.46
C VAL A 54 -6.53 -6.33 -18.96
N PHE A 55 -5.68 -6.63 -19.93
CA PHE A 55 -5.54 -7.95 -20.52
C PHE A 55 -4.09 -8.41 -20.40
N MET A 56 -3.88 -9.66 -20.15
CA MET A 56 -2.57 -10.31 -20.18
C MET A 56 -2.46 -11.15 -21.46
N VAL A 57 -1.29 -11.08 -22.06
CA VAL A 57 -0.93 -11.95 -23.19
C VAL A 57 0.11 -12.94 -22.67
N ASP A 58 -0.17 -14.23 -22.80
CA ASP A 58 0.78 -15.27 -22.42
C ASP A 58 1.82 -15.55 -23.52
N ASP A 59 2.80 -16.41 -23.21
CA ASP A 59 3.87 -16.79 -24.14
C ASP A 59 3.35 -17.49 -25.40
N ALA A 60 2.14 -18.03 -25.38
CA ALA A 60 1.46 -18.63 -26.54
C ALA A 60 0.65 -17.60 -27.35
N GLY A 61 0.65 -16.33 -26.95
CA GLY A 61 -0.09 -15.25 -27.58
C GLY A 61 -1.60 -15.25 -27.24
N GLN A 62 -2.02 -16.00 -26.23
CA GLN A 62 -3.42 -15.98 -25.79
C GLN A 62 -3.70 -14.74 -24.93
N VAL A 63 -4.79 -14.06 -25.25
CA VAL A 63 -5.23 -12.85 -24.56
C VAL A 63 -6.26 -13.22 -23.48
N SER A 64 -5.95 -12.95 -22.22
CA SER A 64 -6.82 -13.20 -21.08
C SER A 64 -7.20 -11.89 -20.42
N PHE A 65 -8.49 -11.66 -20.17
CA PHE A 65 -8.96 -10.54 -19.38
C PHE A 65 -8.61 -10.76 -17.91
N ILE A 66 -7.92 -9.80 -17.28
CA ILE A 66 -7.49 -9.91 -15.87
C ILE A 66 -8.18 -8.92 -14.94
N GLY A 67 -8.79 -7.87 -15.47
CA GLY A 67 -9.54 -6.94 -14.64
C GLY A 67 -9.88 -5.63 -15.34
N GLN A 68 -10.69 -4.85 -14.67
CA GLN A 68 -11.04 -3.49 -15.11
C GLN A 68 -11.07 -2.54 -13.92
N ASN A 69 -10.79 -1.28 -14.19
CA ASN A 69 -10.85 -0.21 -13.20
C ASN A 69 -11.32 1.08 -13.87
N SER A 70 -11.85 2.02 -13.09
CA SER A 70 -12.18 3.34 -13.58
C SER A 70 -11.07 4.32 -13.17
N ILE A 71 -10.63 5.14 -14.11
CA ILE A 71 -9.74 6.26 -13.83
C ILE A 71 -10.49 7.57 -13.91
N GLU A 72 -10.11 8.49 -13.04
CA GLU A 72 -10.54 9.88 -13.15
C GLU A 72 -9.70 10.62 -14.20
N PHE A 73 -10.13 11.81 -14.57
CA PHE A 73 -9.31 12.70 -15.39
C PHE A 73 -7.90 12.82 -14.77
N SER A 74 -6.90 12.46 -15.55
CA SER A 74 -5.51 12.36 -15.07
C SER A 74 -4.62 13.32 -15.87
N PRO A 75 -4.20 14.44 -15.27
CA PRO A 75 -3.28 15.38 -15.90
C PRO A 75 -1.91 14.73 -16.15
N VAL A 76 -1.11 15.39 -16.96
CA VAL A 76 0.29 15.03 -17.19
C VAL A 76 1.05 15.00 -15.86
N SER A 77 1.98 14.06 -15.71
CA SER A 77 2.78 13.78 -14.52
C SER A 77 2.02 13.20 -13.33
N LYS A 78 0.76 12.79 -13.52
CA LYS A 78 0.00 12.09 -12.47
C LYS A 78 0.26 10.59 -12.53
N GLU A 79 0.56 10.00 -11.36
CA GLU A 79 0.56 8.54 -11.17
C GLU A 79 -0.87 8.00 -11.20
N ILE A 80 -1.05 6.90 -11.90
CA ILE A 80 -2.32 6.18 -12.04
C ILE A 80 -2.15 4.80 -11.41
N LYS A 81 -3.09 4.42 -10.56
CA LYS A 81 -3.13 3.12 -9.90
C LYS A 81 -4.38 2.36 -10.31
N LEU A 82 -4.21 1.21 -10.91
CA LEU A 82 -5.30 0.31 -11.29
C LEU A 82 -5.35 -0.84 -10.29
N ASP A 83 -6.42 -0.89 -9.52
CA ASP A 83 -6.67 -1.96 -8.56
C ASP A 83 -7.29 -3.17 -9.27
N LEU A 84 -6.55 -4.26 -9.39
CA LEU A 84 -7.00 -5.49 -10.04
C LEU A 84 -7.57 -6.54 -9.07
N GLY A 85 -7.81 -6.13 -7.83
CA GLY A 85 -8.43 -6.98 -6.83
C GLY A 85 -7.45 -7.61 -5.83
N PRO A 86 -7.95 -8.52 -5.00
CA PRO A 86 -7.15 -9.15 -3.95
C PRO A 86 -6.10 -10.09 -4.52
N GLU A 87 -4.93 -10.10 -3.89
CA GLU A 87 -3.86 -11.06 -4.12
C GLU A 87 -3.82 -12.04 -2.94
N LEU A 88 -4.16 -13.29 -3.20
CA LEU A 88 -4.26 -14.33 -2.16
C LEU A 88 -2.94 -15.07 -1.89
N ALA A 89 -1.96 -14.91 -2.76
CA ALA A 89 -0.65 -15.52 -2.61
C ALA A 89 0.38 -14.61 -1.91
N VAL A 90 -0.07 -13.46 -1.39
CA VAL A 90 0.72 -12.58 -0.52
C VAL A 90 -0.10 -12.34 0.74
N GLU A 91 0.43 -12.74 1.88
CA GLU A 91 -0.25 -12.62 3.16
C GLU A 91 0.47 -11.66 4.09
N VAL A 92 -0.31 -10.92 4.87
CA VAL A 92 0.21 -10.05 5.94
C VAL A 92 -0.56 -10.36 7.22
N GLU A 93 0.16 -10.71 8.25
CA GLU A 93 -0.37 -10.91 9.60
C GLU A 93 0.16 -9.81 10.51
N ARG A 94 -0.73 -9.15 11.26
CA ARG A 94 -0.41 -8.07 12.18
C ARG A 94 -0.83 -8.45 13.59
N SER A 95 0.10 -8.37 14.55
CA SER A 95 -0.12 -8.75 15.95
C SER A 95 0.46 -7.72 16.90
N GLN A 96 -0.29 -7.40 17.96
CA GLN A 96 0.23 -6.65 19.08
C GLN A 96 0.92 -7.62 20.05
N MET A 97 2.21 -7.41 20.29
CA MET A 97 3.05 -8.29 21.09
C MET A 97 3.14 -7.86 22.55
N ASP A 98 3.11 -6.54 22.78
CA ASP A 98 3.19 -5.97 24.13
C ASP A 98 2.39 -4.67 24.21
N PHE A 99 1.91 -4.37 25.42
CA PHE A 99 1.20 -3.14 25.74
C PHE A 99 1.47 -2.74 27.19
N ALA A 100 1.89 -1.51 27.43
CA ALA A 100 2.13 -0.96 28.75
C ALA A 100 1.60 0.45 28.88
N ARG A 101 1.12 0.80 30.09
CA ARG A 101 0.85 2.18 30.48
C ARG A 101 2.04 2.74 31.24
N MET A 102 2.45 3.95 30.88
CA MET A 102 3.61 4.62 31.44
C MET A 102 3.27 6.06 31.82
N ASN A 103 4.15 6.70 32.59
CA ASN A 103 4.06 8.12 32.95
C ASN A 103 2.67 8.49 33.55
N LEU A 104 2.16 7.62 34.45
CA LEU A 104 0.87 7.86 35.10
C LEU A 104 0.94 9.14 35.95
N ALA A 105 0.04 10.08 35.69
CA ALA A 105 -0.22 11.23 36.54
C ALA A 105 -1.58 11.03 37.24
N TYR A 106 -1.70 11.52 38.48
CA TYR A 106 -2.90 11.38 39.30
C TYR A 106 -3.50 12.75 39.57
N ASN A 107 -4.82 12.82 39.64
CA ASN A 107 -5.55 14.01 40.10
C ASN A 107 -5.56 14.10 41.64
N ASP A 108 -6.17 15.16 42.19
CA ASP A 108 -6.25 15.38 43.63
C ASP A 108 -7.08 14.31 44.36
N ASP A 109 -7.96 13.61 43.66
CA ASP A 109 -8.79 12.51 44.18
C ASP A 109 -8.06 11.15 44.15
N GLY A 110 -6.84 11.10 43.58
CA GLY A 110 -6.02 9.89 43.46
C GLY A 110 -6.35 9.03 42.23
N ASP A 111 -7.18 9.53 41.32
CA ASP A 111 -7.47 8.85 40.05
C ASP A 111 -6.43 9.19 38.99
N VAL A 112 -6.17 8.23 38.09
CA VAL A 112 -5.28 8.45 36.96
C VAL A 112 -5.90 9.48 36.03
N SER A 113 -5.26 10.63 35.90
CA SER A 113 -5.69 11.76 35.07
C SER A 113 -5.01 11.81 33.70
N HIS A 114 -3.86 11.18 33.57
CA HIS A 114 -3.06 11.19 32.36
C HIS A 114 -2.08 10.01 32.34
N PHE A 115 -1.82 9.44 31.19
CA PHE A 115 -0.81 8.42 30.99
C PHE A 115 -0.40 8.34 29.53
N ASP A 116 0.79 7.84 29.29
CA ASP A 116 1.26 7.41 27.99
C ASP A 116 1.03 5.90 27.82
N THR A 117 0.94 5.44 26.58
CA THR A 117 0.93 3.99 26.29
C THR A 117 2.07 3.63 25.36
N GLU A 118 2.71 2.50 25.62
CA GLU A 118 3.65 1.87 24.68
C GLU A 118 3.05 0.59 24.12
N GLU A 119 3.22 0.41 22.82
CA GLU A 119 2.78 -0.77 22.11
C GLU A 119 3.94 -1.34 21.29
N GLU A 120 4.12 -2.65 21.35
CA GLU A 120 5.01 -3.37 20.44
C GLU A 120 4.17 -4.13 19.43
N MET A 121 4.41 -3.86 18.16
CA MET A 121 3.69 -4.46 17.03
C MET A 121 4.63 -5.34 16.22
N ARG A 122 4.10 -6.46 15.75
CA ARG A 122 4.75 -7.37 14.83
C ARG A 122 3.91 -7.50 13.58
N ILE A 123 4.55 -7.34 12.42
CA ILE A 123 3.96 -7.57 11.11
C ILE A 123 4.77 -8.67 10.45
N GLU A 124 4.12 -9.73 10.02
CA GLU A 124 4.72 -10.82 9.27
C GLU A 124 4.13 -10.84 7.86
N ALA A 125 4.99 -10.67 6.85
CA ALA A 125 4.61 -10.65 5.45
C ALA A 125 5.20 -11.86 4.72
N ARG A 126 4.36 -12.64 4.04
CA ARG A 126 4.73 -13.90 3.35
C ARG A 126 4.38 -13.80 1.88
N ASN A 127 5.34 -14.14 1.04
CA ASN A 127 5.15 -14.24 -0.40
C ASN A 127 5.15 -15.70 -0.84
N PHE A 128 3.98 -16.21 -1.24
CA PHE A 128 3.82 -17.58 -1.80
C PHE A 128 3.92 -17.61 -3.32
N ARG A 129 4.17 -16.47 -3.96
CA ARG A 129 4.36 -16.38 -5.40
C ARG A 129 5.73 -16.88 -5.84
N PRO A 130 5.88 -17.36 -7.08
CA PRO A 130 7.17 -17.74 -7.64
C PRO A 130 8.04 -16.52 -8.02
N GLU A 131 7.49 -15.30 -8.04
CA GLU A 131 8.20 -14.05 -8.31
C GLU A 131 8.35 -13.23 -7.04
N SER A 132 9.36 -12.34 -7.02
CA SER A 132 9.50 -11.32 -5.99
C SER A 132 8.35 -10.32 -6.05
N VAL A 133 7.93 -9.83 -4.89
CA VAL A 133 6.87 -8.83 -4.76
C VAL A 133 7.39 -7.60 -4.05
N ARG A 134 6.96 -6.43 -4.50
CA ARG A 134 7.10 -5.16 -3.78
C ARG A 134 5.82 -4.89 -3.02
N LEU A 135 5.89 -4.97 -1.69
CA LEU A 135 4.74 -4.86 -0.80
C LEU A 135 4.78 -3.55 -0.01
N GLU A 136 3.74 -2.75 -0.17
CA GLU A 136 3.48 -1.56 0.65
C GLU A 136 2.57 -1.93 1.83
N ILE A 137 2.99 -1.57 3.04
CA ILE A 137 2.24 -1.81 4.28
C ILE A 137 2.02 -0.46 4.97
N PRO A 138 0.87 0.18 4.75
CA PRO A 138 0.51 1.38 5.50
C PRO A 138 0.11 1.01 6.93
N GLU A 139 0.69 1.69 7.92
CA GLU A 139 0.36 1.58 9.33
C GLU A 139 -0.21 2.90 9.83
N ARG A 140 -1.41 2.85 10.42
CA ARG A 140 -2.06 4.02 11.00
C ARG A 140 -1.82 4.08 12.49
N ILE A 141 -1.18 5.16 12.94
CA ILE A 141 -0.84 5.45 14.33
C ILE A 141 -1.58 6.73 14.73
N ASN A 142 -2.65 6.60 15.50
CA ASN A 142 -3.51 7.74 15.82
C ASN A 142 -2.96 8.56 17.00
N GLY A 143 -3.26 9.87 17.01
CA GLY A 143 -2.91 10.79 18.10
C GLY A 143 -1.48 11.31 18.02
N GLN A 144 -0.95 11.77 19.16
CA GLN A 144 0.47 12.13 19.26
C GLN A 144 1.28 10.88 19.59
N TRP A 145 2.29 10.61 18.80
CA TRP A 145 3.08 9.40 18.94
C TRP A 145 4.58 9.64 18.66
N GLU A 146 5.38 8.74 19.19
CA GLU A 146 6.82 8.69 18.98
C GLU A 146 7.20 7.24 18.62
N MET A 147 7.93 7.06 17.52
CA MET A 147 8.52 5.76 17.19
C MET A 147 9.77 5.54 18.03
N LEU A 148 9.73 4.54 18.91
CA LEU A 148 10.85 4.21 19.80
C LEU A 148 11.87 3.31 19.13
N ASN A 149 11.38 2.35 18.33
CA ASN A 149 12.20 1.40 17.59
C ASN A 149 11.43 0.85 16.40
N SER A 150 12.14 0.52 15.33
CA SER A 150 11.62 -0.22 14.18
C SER A 150 12.76 -1.04 13.57
N THR A 151 12.48 -2.28 13.18
CA THR A 151 13.46 -3.16 12.52
C THR A 151 13.63 -2.85 11.04
N GLU A 152 12.66 -2.16 10.43
CA GLU A 152 12.69 -1.74 9.02
C GLU A 152 12.50 -0.23 8.93
N GLU A 153 13.01 0.37 7.86
CA GLU A 153 12.79 1.78 7.56
C GLU A 153 11.34 2.01 7.13
N PHE A 154 10.78 3.14 7.52
CA PHE A 154 9.45 3.56 7.13
C PHE A 154 9.44 4.99 6.60
N GLU A 155 8.49 5.29 5.75
CA GLU A 155 8.24 6.61 5.22
C GLU A 155 6.99 7.22 5.88
N PRO A 156 7.06 8.39 6.52
CA PRO A 156 5.88 9.12 6.95
C PRO A 156 5.06 9.58 5.73
N LYS A 157 3.80 9.19 5.66
CA LYS A 157 2.88 9.65 4.60
C LYS A 157 2.07 10.86 5.05
N ASP A 158 1.69 10.88 6.32
CA ASP A 158 1.02 12.00 6.98
C ASP A 158 1.26 11.95 8.51
N ALA A 159 0.59 12.81 9.28
CA ALA A 159 0.75 12.89 10.75
C ALA A 159 0.36 11.59 11.49
N ASN A 160 -0.46 10.74 10.86
CA ASN A 160 -1.02 9.52 11.47
C ASN A 160 -0.71 8.25 10.69
N THR A 161 0.02 8.35 9.57
CA THR A 161 0.27 7.21 8.69
C THR A 161 1.74 7.12 8.35
N ILE A 162 2.31 5.96 8.61
CA ILE A 162 3.63 5.57 8.11
C ILE A 162 3.44 4.45 7.08
N GLN A 163 4.41 4.24 6.21
CA GLN A 163 4.40 3.16 5.23
C GLN A 163 5.73 2.42 5.27
N TYR A 164 5.66 1.11 5.43
CA TYR A 164 6.76 0.20 5.13
C TYR A 164 6.68 -0.23 3.67
N THR A 165 7.83 -0.39 3.03
CA THR A 165 7.94 -0.96 1.68
C THR A 165 8.95 -2.10 1.71
N LEU A 166 8.49 -3.30 1.40
CA LEU A 166 9.29 -4.52 1.45
C LEU A 166 9.40 -5.15 0.07
N ASP A 167 10.61 -5.50 -0.33
CA ASP A 167 10.84 -6.42 -1.44
C ASP A 167 10.99 -7.83 -0.85
N ILE A 168 10.05 -8.74 -1.20
CA ILE A 168 9.96 -10.09 -0.62
C ILE A 168 10.18 -11.10 -1.75
N GLY A 169 11.22 -11.91 -1.63
CA GLY A 169 11.55 -12.94 -2.61
C GLY A 169 10.52 -14.09 -2.68
N PRO A 170 10.64 -14.97 -3.68
CA PRO A 170 9.76 -16.14 -3.82
C PRO A 170 9.82 -17.05 -2.59
N GLY A 171 8.68 -17.36 -2.00
CA GLY A 171 8.57 -18.21 -0.80
C GLY A 171 9.16 -17.59 0.47
N GLU A 172 9.59 -16.33 0.44
CA GLU A 172 10.20 -15.63 1.57
C GLU A 172 9.14 -15.11 2.54
N THR A 173 9.53 -15.06 3.82
CA THR A 173 8.79 -14.38 4.88
C THR A 173 9.67 -13.28 5.46
N LYS A 174 9.13 -12.06 5.57
CA LYS A 174 9.77 -10.94 6.27
C LYS A 174 8.97 -10.53 7.49
N THR A 175 9.66 -10.15 8.55
CA THR A 175 9.05 -9.73 9.81
C THR A 175 9.52 -8.32 10.15
N ILE A 176 8.56 -7.43 10.39
CA ILE A 176 8.78 -6.10 10.96
C ILE A 176 8.35 -6.14 12.42
N THR A 177 9.17 -5.60 13.30
CA THR A 177 8.79 -5.32 14.69
C THR A 177 9.03 -3.84 14.94
N TYR A 178 8.05 -3.16 15.48
CA TYR A 178 8.21 -1.76 15.88
C TYR A 178 7.55 -1.50 17.24
N ARG A 179 8.09 -0.52 17.97
CA ARG A 179 7.55 -0.05 19.24
C ARG A 179 7.23 1.43 19.13
N VAL A 180 6.01 1.77 19.48
CA VAL A 180 5.49 3.13 19.43
C VAL A 180 4.97 3.55 20.80
N ARG A 181 5.22 4.81 21.17
CA ARG A 181 4.65 5.46 22.34
C ARG A 181 3.59 6.44 21.90
N HIS A 182 2.41 6.34 22.48
CA HIS A 182 1.35 7.32 22.35
C HIS A 182 1.36 8.25 23.54
N LEU A 183 1.38 9.55 23.27
CA LEU A 183 1.48 10.60 24.28
C LEU A 183 0.08 11.11 24.66
N GLY A 184 -0.15 11.33 25.96
CA GLY A 184 -1.27 12.12 26.40
C GLY A 184 -2.65 11.45 26.33
N ARG A 185 -2.83 10.31 26.93
CA ARG A 185 -4.16 9.72 27.17
C ARG A 185 -4.57 9.81 28.62
#